data_d8c9f62fb0a5c6efee7ef993133b9ce3
#
_entry.id   d8c9f62fb0a5c6efee7ef993133b9ce3
#
_cell.length_a   1.000
_cell.length_b   1.000
_cell.length_c   1.000
_cell.angle_alpha   90.00
_cell.angle_beta   90.00
_cell.angle_gamma   90.00
#
_symmetry.space_group_name_H-M   'P 1'
#
loop_
_entity.id
_entity.type
_entity.pdbx_description
1 polymer ?
#
loop_
_entity_poly.entity_id
_entity_poly.type
_entity_poly.pdbx_seq_one_letter_code
_entity_poly.pdbx_strand_id
1 'polypeptide(L)'
;MEINGKTAVYGLIGNPVGHSFSPLIHNLLAEGLGVNLVYETFPVADESMIPDAVKGAYALGVQGMNVTVPYKSAVIPNLPEVDPIARAIGAVNTLVRQEPGTAEDGSVIPGGYKGYNTDYPGLFRALTEMGIVLKEMSVILIGAGGAARAAGFMCGDAGVRKLCILNRTLEKAQHLAGDLTEEFPDMAASAQLLSEAAAVSMKMKSEGEQVLVIQCTNVGLAPKVENVPVEDPVFYENLDAAYDCIYNPEETRFLSMVKAAGKPGRNGMDMLLWQGILSFEHWTGKRPDRELVEKIRHSLYDFFRSNGGSR
;
A
#
# COMPACT_ATOMS: atom_id res chain seq x y z
N MET A 1 -6.55 -17.90 -21.39
CA MET A 1 -7.90 -17.22 -21.26
C MET A 1 -8.34 -16.78 -22.67
N GLU A 2 -9.62 -16.95 -23.03
CA GLU A 2 -10.18 -16.51 -24.32
C GLU A 2 -10.96 -15.19 -24.09
N ILE A 3 -10.60 -14.12 -24.79
CA ILE A 3 -11.27 -12.83 -24.71
C ILE A 3 -12.47 -12.85 -25.66
N ASN A 4 -13.67 -12.56 -25.15
CA ASN A 4 -14.92 -12.53 -25.88
C ASN A 4 -15.89 -11.45 -25.33
N GLY A 5 -17.09 -11.33 -25.92
CA GLY A 5 -18.06 -10.29 -25.51
C GLY A 5 -18.59 -10.39 -24.07
N LYS A 6 -18.19 -11.41 -23.31
CA LYS A 6 -18.53 -11.57 -21.88
C LYS A 6 -17.31 -11.29 -20.96
N THR A 7 -16.16 -10.96 -21.54
CA THR A 7 -14.95 -10.68 -20.75
C THR A 7 -15.12 -9.37 -19.99
N ALA A 8 -15.06 -9.43 -18.66
CA ALA A 8 -15.14 -8.26 -17.80
C ALA A 8 -13.85 -7.43 -17.89
N VAL A 9 -13.98 -6.10 -17.89
CA VAL A 9 -12.84 -5.18 -17.95
C VAL A 9 -12.59 -4.60 -16.57
N TYR A 10 -11.33 -4.66 -16.15
CA TYR A 10 -10.78 -4.03 -14.96
C TYR A 10 -9.54 -3.24 -15.32
N GLY A 11 -9.07 -2.38 -14.42
CA GLY A 11 -7.84 -1.69 -14.73
C GLY A 11 -7.27 -0.80 -13.65
N LEU A 12 -6.21 -0.08 -14.01
CA LEU A 12 -5.47 0.84 -13.15
C LEU A 12 -5.51 2.25 -13.73
N ILE A 13 -5.98 3.22 -12.96
CA ILE A 13 -5.82 4.64 -13.26
C ILE A 13 -4.69 5.25 -12.44
N GLY A 14 -3.89 6.09 -13.06
CA GLY A 14 -2.72 6.75 -12.47
C GLY A 14 -1.86 7.43 -13.53
N ASN A 15 -0.74 8.04 -13.10
CA ASN A 15 0.23 8.63 -14.04
C ASN A 15 1.60 8.80 -13.39
N PRO A 16 2.68 8.16 -13.92
CA PRO A 16 2.68 7.15 -14.98
C PRO A 16 2.23 5.77 -14.49
N VAL A 17 1.64 4.93 -15.37
CA VAL A 17 1.20 3.56 -15.04
C VAL A 17 1.81 2.48 -15.94
N GLY A 18 2.60 2.88 -16.96
CA GLY A 18 3.17 1.93 -17.93
C GLY A 18 4.17 0.92 -17.35
N HIS A 19 4.67 1.15 -16.14
CA HIS A 19 5.61 0.24 -15.46
C HIS A 19 4.94 -0.55 -14.33
N SER A 20 3.60 -0.51 -14.24
CA SER A 20 2.86 -1.19 -13.18
C SER A 20 2.89 -2.71 -13.33
N PHE A 21 3.06 -3.42 -12.22
CA PHE A 21 2.94 -4.87 -12.15
C PHE A 21 1.50 -5.35 -11.96
N SER A 22 0.55 -4.43 -11.73
CA SER A 22 -0.86 -4.80 -11.50
C SER A 22 -1.47 -5.63 -12.64
N PRO A 23 -1.22 -5.35 -13.95
CA PRO A 23 -1.71 -6.21 -15.02
C PRO A 23 -1.23 -7.66 -14.92
N LEU A 24 0.04 -7.87 -14.55
CA LEU A 24 0.57 -9.21 -14.35
C LEU A 24 -0.14 -9.95 -13.21
N ILE A 25 -0.28 -9.29 -12.05
CA ILE A 25 -0.95 -9.87 -10.87
C ILE A 25 -2.39 -10.26 -11.20
N HIS A 26 -3.18 -9.33 -11.71
CA HIS A 26 -4.62 -9.54 -11.89
C HIS A 26 -4.95 -10.50 -13.03
N ASN A 27 -4.19 -10.48 -14.14
CA ASN A 27 -4.40 -11.42 -15.22
C ASN A 27 -3.97 -12.86 -14.84
N LEU A 28 -2.90 -13.04 -14.03
CA LEU A 28 -2.54 -14.35 -13.47
C LEU A 28 -3.56 -14.85 -12.46
N LEU A 29 -4.13 -13.98 -11.61
CA LEU A 29 -5.23 -14.32 -10.72
C LEU A 29 -6.46 -14.77 -11.51
N ALA A 30 -6.81 -14.03 -12.58
CA ALA A 30 -7.94 -14.38 -13.44
C ALA A 30 -7.77 -15.74 -14.10
N GLU A 31 -6.60 -16.02 -14.64
CA GLU A 31 -6.27 -17.31 -15.24
C GLU A 31 -6.33 -18.45 -14.21
N GLY A 32 -5.64 -18.28 -13.07
CA GLY A 32 -5.56 -19.32 -12.02
C GLY A 32 -6.91 -19.63 -11.37
N LEU A 33 -7.80 -18.63 -11.26
CA LEU A 33 -9.12 -18.77 -10.63
C LEU A 33 -10.26 -19.00 -11.63
N GLY A 34 -9.97 -19.09 -12.92
CA GLY A 34 -10.96 -19.30 -13.98
C GLY A 34 -11.97 -18.16 -14.05
N VAL A 35 -11.53 -16.90 -13.93
CA VAL A 35 -12.37 -15.72 -14.06
C VAL A 35 -12.17 -15.11 -15.43
N ASN A 36 -13.26 -14.91 -16.18
CA ASN A 36 -13.21 -14.30 -17.52
C ASN A 36 -13.13 -12.76 -17.37
N LEU A 37 -11.93 -12.25 -17.12
CA LEU A 37 -11.64 -10.81 -17.04
C LEU A 37 -10.31 -10.47 -17.71
N VAL A 38 -10.17 -9.22 -18.09
CA VAL A 38 -8.91 -8.61 -18.51
C VAL A 38 -8.64 -7.38 -17.63
N TYR A 39 -7.38 -7.21 -17.27
CA TYR A 39 -6.91 -6.06 -16.52
C TYR A 39 -5.87 -5.29 -17.31
N GLU A 40 -6.08 -3.96 -17.45
CA GLU A 40 -5.22 -3.09 -18.26
C GLU A 40 -4.92 -1.77 -17.51
N THR A 41 -3.99 -0.99 -18.02
CA THR A 41 -3.65 0.34 -17.47
C THR A 41 -4.32 1.45 -18.27
N PHE A 42 -4.86 2.43 -17.55
CA PHE A 42 -5.49 3.63 -18.11
C PHE A 42 -4.74 4.87 -17.61
N PRO A 43 -3.75 5.39 -18.36
CA PRO A 43 -3.05 6.59 -17.97
C PRO A 43 -3.98 7.80 -18.06
N VAL A 44 -4.20 8.46 -16.93
CA VAL A 44 -4.95 9.71 -16.85
C VAL A 44 -3.93 10.83 -16.76
N ALA A 45 -3.92 11.74 -17.75
CA ALA A 45 -2.85 12.71 -17.90
C ALA A 45 -2.84 13.78 -16.81
N ASP A 46 -4.02 14.18 -16.33
CA ASP A 46 -4.20 15.28 -15.39
C ASP A 46 -5.28 14.97 -14.36
N GLU A 47 -5.12 15.49 -13.14
CA GLU A 47 -6.06 15.27 -12.03
C GLU A 47 -7.47 15.78 -12.34
N SER A 48 -7.59 16.86 -13.10
CA SER A 48 -8.88 17.42 -13.52
C SER A 48 -9.72 16.45 -14.38
N MET A 49 -9.08 15.44 -14.98
CA MET A 49 -9.76 14.41 -15.78
C MET A 49 -10.32 13.24 -14.93
N ILE A 50 -10.00 13.16 -13.65
CA ILE A 50 -10.45 12.06 -12.78
C ILE A 50 -11.98 11.93 -12.72
N PRO A 51 -12.76 13.02 -12.58
CA PRO A 51 -14.23 12.92 -12.58
C PRO A 51 -14.77 12.25 -13.85
N ASP A 52 -14.27 12.67 -15.02
CA ASP A 52 -14.71 12.13 -16.31
C ASP A 52 -14.22 10.69 -16.53
N ALA A 53 -12.99 10.38 -16.10
CA ALA A 53 -12.43 9.04 -16.19
C ALA A 53 -13.26 8.03 -15.36
N VAL A 54 -13.59 8.37 -14.10
CA VAL A 54 -14.39 7.51 -13.21
C VAL A 54 -15.82 7.33 -13.75
N LYS A 55 -16.47 8.44 -14.16
CA LYS A 55 -17.81 8.40 -14.73
C LYS A 55 -17.85 7.66 -16.07
N GLY A 56 -16.87 7.89 -16.93
CA GLY A 56 -16.74 7.23 -18.23
C GLY A 56 -16.51 5.73 -18.08
N ALA A 57 -15.61 5.33 -17.18
CA ALA A 57 -15.37 3.91 -16.89
C ALA A 57 -16.66 3.21 -16.41
N TYR A 58 -17.41 3.85 -15.50
CA TYR A 58 -18.70 3.32 -15.07
C TYR A 58 -19.69 3.17 -16.22
N ALA A 59 -19.82 4.19 -17.08
CA ALA A 59 -20.72 4.18 -18.23
C ALA A 59 -20.35 3.12 -19.27
N LEU A 60 -19.04 2.83 -19.44
CA LEU A 60 -18.52 1.79 -20.33
C LEU A 60 -18.56 0.37 -19.74
N GLY A 61 -19.05 0.21 -18.51
CA GLY A 61 -19.20 -1.10 -17.89
C GLY A 61 -17.92 -1.68 -17.31
N VAL A 62 -16.89 -0.87 -17.02
CA VAL A 62 -15.69 -1.32 -16.29
C VAL A 62 -16.12 -1.78 -14.89
N GLN A 63 -15.76 -3.00 -14.50
CA GLN A 63 -16.28 -3.66 -13.30
C GLN A 63 -15.54 -3.25 -12.02
N GLY A 64 -14.31 -2.78 -12.14
CA GLY A 64 -13.52 -2.28 -11.03
C GLY A 64 -12.21 -1.69 -11.49
N MET A 65 -11.61 -0.84 -10.65
CA MET A 65 -10.32 -0.22 -10.96
C MET A 65 -9.46 -0.09 -9.72
N ASN A 66 -8.15 -0.23 -9.90
CA ASN A 66 -7.22 0.33 -8.93
C ASN A 66 -6.95 1.81 -9.27
N VAL A 67 -6.57 2.54 -8.23
CA VAL A 67 -6.12 3.93 -8.32
C VAL A 67 -4.72 4.02 -7.71
N THR A 68 -3.77 4.56 -8.47
CA THR A 68 -2.42 4.78 -7.96
C THR A 68 -2.03 6.26 -7.97
N VAL A 69 -0.80 6.54 -7.60
CA VAL A 69 -0.22 7.90 -7.58
C VAL A 69 -0.43 8.60 -8.93
N PRO A 70 -0.81 9.89 -8.92
CA PRO A 70 -1.02 10.73 -7.74
C PRO A 70 -2.47 10.79 -7.24
N TYR A 71 -3.40 9.98 -7.73
CA TYR A 71 -4.84 10.21 -7.70
C TYR A 71 -5.60 9.54 -6.55
N LYS A 72 -4.94 8.84 -5.61
CA LYS A 72 -5.60 8.10 -4.52
C LYS A 72 -6.49 8.96 -3.61
N SER A 73 -6.14 10.23 -3.42
CA SER A 73 -6.98 11.18 -2.68
C SER A 73 -7.96 11.93 -3.58
N ALA A 74 -7.51 12.28 -4.81
CA ALA A 74 -8.30 13.04 -5.76
C ALA A 74 -9.56 12.29 -6.26
N VAL A 75 -9.55 10.95 -6.21
CA VAL A 75 -10.70 10.14 -6.63
C VAL A 75 -11.86 10.20 -5.64
N ILE A 76 -11.60 10.43 -4.35
CA ILE A 76 -12.59 10.36 -3.26
C ILE A 76 -13.85 11.20 -3.50
N PRO A 77 -13.74 12.50 -3.91
CA PRO A 77 -14.92 13.34 -4.14
C PRO A 77 -15.83 12.85 -5.28
N ASN A 78 -15.36 11.93 -6.11
CA ASN A 78 -16.06 11.40 -7.29
C ASN A 78 -16.74 10.07 -7.03
N LEU A 79 -16.72 9.59 -5.78
CA LEU A 79 -17.30 8.31 -5.39
C LEU A 79 -18.56 8.52 -4.57
N PRO A 80 -19.66 7.83 -4.89
CA PRO A 80 -20.88 7.87 -4.11
C PRO A 80 -20.71 7.31 -2.70
N GLU A 81 -19.80 6.33 -2.55
CA GLU A 81 -19.51 5.67 -1.27
C GLU A 81 -18.02 5.40 -1.12
N VAL A 82 -17.51 5.59 0.09
CA VAL A 82 -16.13 5.27 0.46
C VAL A 82 -16.15 4.51 1.78
N ASP A 83 -15.43 3.40 1.81
CA ASP A 83 -15.22 2.61 3.02
C ASP A 83 -14.72 3.49 4.17
N PRO A 84 -15.23 3.32 5.41
CA PRO A 84 -14.85 4.17 6.54
C PRO A 84 -13.35 4.26 6.78
N ILE A 85 -12.62 3.14 6.69
CA ILE A 85 -11.15 3.12 6.87
C ILE A 85 -10.45 3.86 5.73
N ALA A 86 -10.87 3.63 4.48
CA ALA A 86 -10.32 4.34 3.34
C ALA A 86 -10.56 5.86 3.44
N ARG A 87 -11.70 6.27 3.99
CA ARG A 87 -12.02 7.68 4.26
C ARG A 87 -11.14 8.26 5.35
N ALA A 88 -10.94 7.56 6.46
CA ALA A 88 -10.08 7.97 7.57
C ALA A 88 -8.60 8.06 7.12
N ILE A 89 -8.13 7.10 6.33
CA ILE A 89 -6.81 7.17 5.68
C ILE A 89 -6.72 8.37 4.72
N GLY A 90 -7.84 8.79 4.10
CA GLY A 90 -7.85 9.85 3.08
C GLY A 90 -7.28 9.41 1.73
N ALA A 91 -7.28 8.10 1.45
CA ALA A 91 -6.78 7.53 0.21
C ALA A 91 -7.57 6.29 -0.21
N VAL A 92 -7.96 6.24 -1.47
CA VAL A 92 -8.62 5.10 -2.11
C VAL A 92 -7.71 4.55 -3.19
N ASN A 93 -7.45 3.25 -3.17
CA ASN A 93 -6.68 2.57 -4.20
C ASN A 93 -7.46 1.49 -4.96
N THR A 94 -8.71 1.22 -4.56
CA THR A 94 -9.55 0.17 -5.15
C THR A 94 -10.98 0.67 -5.30
N LEU A 95 -11.51 0.62 -6.51
CA LEU A 95 -12.88 0.97 -6.88
C LEU A 95 -13.65 -0.29 -7.23
N VAL A 96 -14.77 -0.51 -6.56
CA VAL A 96 -15.66 -1.64 -6.78
C VAL A 96 -16.97 -1.13 -7.35
N ARG A 97 -17.38 -1.64 -8.51
CA ARG A 97 -18.64 -1.25 -9.15
C ARG A 97 -19.82 -1.62 -8.27
N GLN A 98 -20.75 -0.66 -8.12
CA GLN A 98 -22.04 -0.84 -7.49
C GLN A 98 -23.14 -0.52 -8.50
N GLU A 99 -24.11 -1.43 -8.64
CA GLU A 99 -25.32 -1.15 -9.41
C GLU A 99 -26.30 -0.32 -8.56
N PRO A 100 -27.09 0.57 -9.18
CA PRO A 100 -28.10 1.31 -8.45
C PRO A 100 -29.13 0.36 -7.87
N GLY A 101 -29.58 0.61 -6.66
CA GLY A 101 -30.52 -0.27 -5.98
C GLY A 101 -31.05 0.32 -4.69
N THR A 102 -31.63 -0.54 -3.87
CA THR A 102 -32.08 -0.21 -2.52
C THR A 102 -31.48 -1.24 -1.56
N ALA A 103 -30.83 -0.76 -0.49
CA ALA A 103 -30.29 -1.62 0.53
C ALA A 103 -31.40 -2.27 1.39
N GLU A 104 -31.06 -3.28 2.20
CA GLU A 104 -32.01 -3.98 3.08
C GLU A 104 -32.71 -3.04 4.07
N ASP A 105 -32.02 -1.98 4.50
CA ASP A 105 -32.55 -0.94 5.40
C ASP A 105 -33.41 0.12 4.69
N GLY A 106 -33.65 -0.01 3.38
CA GLY A 106 -34.43 0.91 2.56
C GLY A 106 -33.65 2.13 2.04
N SER A 107 -32.37 2.27 2.33
CA SER A 107 -31.53 3.35 1.78
C SER A 107 -31.27 3.14 0.28
N VAL A 108 -31.16 4.24 -0.47
CA VAL A 108 -30.86 4.20 -1.91
C VAL A 108 -29.37 3.97 -2.11
N ILE A 109 -29.02 2.92 -2.86
CA ILE A 109 -27.64 2.69 -3.34
C ILE A 109 -27.53 3.44 -4.67
N PRO A 110 -26.74 4.53 -4.75
CA PRO A 110 -26.47 5.19 -6.01
C PRO A 110 -25.55 4.31 -6.86
N GLY A 111 -25.82 4.22 -8.17
CA GLY A 111 -24.91 3.57 -9.10
C GLY A 111 -23.58 4.31 -9.16
N GLY A 112 -22.48 3.57 -9.33
CA GLY A 112 -21.13 4.15 -9.35
C GLY A 112 -20.07 3.19 -8.83
N TYR A 113 -19.05 3.73 -8.19
CA TYR A 113 -18.01 2.93 -7.53
C TYR A 113 -17.95 3.22 -6.03
N LYS A 114 -17.82 2.16 -5.24
CA LYS A 114 -17.42 2.25 -3.84
C LYS A 114 -15.90 2.18 -3.75
N GLY A 115 -15.31 3.10 -2.98
CA GLY A 115 -13.87 3.19 -2.78
C GLY A 115 -13.39 2.42 -1.55
N TYR A 116 -12.29 1.70 -1.70
CA TYR A 116 -11.59 0.97 -0.64
C TYR A 116 -10.09 1.30 -0.63
N ASN A 117 -9.43 0.97 0.48
CA ASN A 117 -7.96 0.99 0.56
C ASN A 117 -7.45 -0.41 0.86
N THR A 118 -6.79 -1.04 -0.12
CA THR A 118 -6.18 -2.37 0.04
C THR A 118 -4.68 -2.33 0.36
N ASP A 119 -4.04 -1.14 0.34
CA ASP A 119 -2.64 -0.98 0.76
C ASP A 119 -2.47 -1.34 2.23
N TYR A 120 -3.37 -0.84 3.07
CA TYR A 120 -3.42 -1.09 4.50
C TYR A 120 -3.44 -2.59 4.84
N PRO A 121 -4.44 -3.41 4.42
CA PRO A 121 -4.43 -4.84 4.74
C PRO A 121 -3.38 -5.61 3.94
N GLY A 122 -2.91 -5.09 2.81
CA GLY A 122 -1.81 -5.67 2.04
C GLY A 122 -0.49 -5.62 2.80
N LEU A 123 -0.18 -4.47 3.41
CA LEU A 123 1.00 -4.32 4.27
C LEU A 123 0.90 -5.20 5.52
N PHE A 124 -0.28 -5.29 6.15
CA PHE A 124 -0.50 -6.15 7.29
C PHE A 124 -0.18 -7.62 6.97
N ARG A 125 -0.68 -8.14 5.82
CA ARG A 125 -0.38 -9.51 5.38
C ARG A 125 1.12 -9.71 5.10
N ALA A 126 1.77 -8.76 4.45
CA ALA A 126 3.20 -8.83 4.17
C ALA A 126 4.06 -8.90 5.45
N LEU A 127 3.73 -8.10 6.47
CA LEU A 127 4.41 -8.14 7.77
C LEU A 127 4.11 -9.44 8.53
N THR A 128 2.88 -9.94 8.46
CA THR A 128 2.51 -11.23 9.07
C THR A 128 3.30 -12.39 8.46
N GLU A 129 3.52 -12.39 7.14
CA GLU A 129 4.38 -13.39 6.46
C GLU A 129 5.86 -13.30 6.85
N MET A 130 6.32 -12.14 7.34
CA MET A 130 7.64 -12.00 7.96
C MET A 130 7.71 -12.57 9.38
N GLY A 131 6.57 -13.02 9.94
CA GLY A 131 6.46 -13.45 11.32
C GLY A 131 6.37 -12.30 12.33
N ILE A 132 6.10 -11.08 11.88
CA ILE A 132 5.96 -9.89 12.74
C ILE A 132 4.59 -9.93 13.43
N VAL A 133 4.60 -9.88 14.75
CA VAL A 133 3.42 -9.74 15.60
C VAL A 133 3.31 -8.27 16.02
N LEU A 134 2.58 -7.48 15.24
CA LEU A 134 2.58 -6.01 15.36
C LEU A 134 2.26 -5.48 16.76
N LYS A 135 1.34 -6.10 17.50
CA LYS A 135 0.98 -5.68 18.87
C LYS A 135 2.13 -5.80 19.88
N GLU A 136 3.19 -6.52 19.54
CA GLU A 136 4.40 -6.69 20.35
C GLU A 136 5.52 -5.73 19.94
N MET A 137 5.30 -4.96 18.86
CA MET A 137 6.29 -4.06 18.29
C MET A 137 6.02 -2.60 18.70
N SER A 138 7.09 -1.86 18.89
CA SER A 138 7.11 -0.40 18.78
C SER A 138 7.52 -0.05 17.35
N VAL A 139 6.79 0.85 16.71
CA VAL A 139 6.95 1.11 15.27
C VAL A 139 7.55 2.49 15.02
N ILE A 140 8.55 2.55 14.16
CA ILE A 140 9.06 3.79 13.57
C ILE A 140 8.57 3.85 12.11
N LEU A 141 7.77 4.87 11.78
CA LEU A 141 7.39 5.17 10.41
C LEU A 141 8.31 6.24 9.82
N ILE A 142 8.93 5.98 8.70
CA ILE A 142 9.69 6.99 7.96
C ILE A 142 8.81 7.53 6.84
N GLY A 143 8.44 8.81 6.95
CA GLY A 143 7.54 9.51 6.04
C GLY A 143 6.19 9.86 6.65
N ALA A 144 5.47 10.79 6.00
CA ALA A 144 4.14 11.25 6.40
C ALA A 144 3.22 11.44 5.17
N GLY A 145 3.45 10.67 4.11
CA GLY A 145 2.61 10.64 2.90
C GLY A 145 1.53 9.57 2.97
N GLY A 146 0.85 9.32 1.84
CA GLY A 146 -0.26 8.36 1.78
C GLY A 146 0.09 6.93 2.21
N ALA A 147 1.28 6.43 1.86
CA ALA A 147 1.75 5.12 2.31
C ALA A 147 2.00 5.09 3.83
N ALA A 148 2.62 6.14 4.39
CA ALA A 148 2.83 6.24 5.82
C ALA A 148 1.50 6.36 6.59
N ARG A 149 0.53 7.07 6.02
CA ARG A 149 -0.82 7.17 6.59
C ARG A 149 -1.50 5.80 6.63
N ALA A 150 -1.50 5.06 5.53
CA ALA A 150 -2.02 3.69 5.48
C ALA A 150 -1.31 2.76 6.48
N ALA A 151 0.02 2.85 6.58
CA ALA A 151 0.81 2.08 7.53
C ALA A 151 0.51 2.45 8.99
N GLY A 152 0.31 3.74 9.28
CA GLY A 152 -0.07 4.22 10.63
C GLY A 152 -1.43 3.68 11.06
N PHE A 153 -2.44 3.77 10.19
CA PHE A 153 -3.77 3.22 10.43
C PHE A 153 -3.72 1.69 10.60
N MET A 154 -2.93 1.00 9.79
CA MET A 154 -2.69 -0.43 9.94
C MET A 154 -2.07 -0.78 11.30
N CYS A 155 -1.11 0.01 11.78
CA CYS A 155 -0.50 -0.18 13.09
C CYS A 155 -1.52 0.00 14.23
N GLY A 156 -2.37 1.03 14.14
CA GLY A 156 -3.40 1.30 15.15
C GLY A 156 -4.41 0.16 15.25
N ASP A 157 -4.95 -0.28 14.11
CA ASP A 157 -5.91 -1.39 14.02
C ASP A 157 -5.30 -2.73 14.49
N ALA A 158 -4.01 -2.94 14.22
CA ALA A 158 -3.27 -4.11 14.68
C ALA A 158 -2.88 -4.07 16.17
N GLY A 159 -3.22 -3.01 16.90
CA GLY A 159 -2.98 -2.86 18.34
C GLY A 159 -1.56 -2.47 18.71
N VAL A 160 -0.82 -1.82 17.83
CA VAL A 160 0.49 -1.20 18.14
C VAL A 160 0.27 -0.12 19.20
N ARG A 161 1.02 -0.20 20.30
CA ARG A 161 0.87 0.76 21.41
C ARG A 161 1.75 1.99 21.30
N LYS A 162 2.87 1.89 20.59
CA LYS A 162 3.85 2.98 20.48
C LYS A 162 4.29 3.13 19.02
N LEU A 163 4.10 4.31 18.48
CA LEU A 163 4.44 4.64 17.11
C LEU A 163 5.13 6.02 17.05
N CYS A 164 6.28 6.10 16.38
CA CYS A 164 6.99 7.35 16.14
C CYS A 164 7.10 7.61 14.64
N ILE A 165 6.63 8.77 14.20
CA ILE A 165 6.68 9.19 12.80
C ILE A 165 7.89 10.09 12.61
N LEU A 166 8.82 9.67 11.76
CA LEU A 166 10.00 10.43 11.37
C LEU A 166 9.79 11.07 10.00
N ASN A 167 9.87 12.39 9.93
CA ASN A 167 9.72 13.08 8.64
C ASN A 167 10.63 14.31 8.56
N ARG A 168 11.00 14.72 7.34
CA ARG A 168 11.78 15.95 7.10
C ARG A 168 11.00 17.21 7.49
N THR A 169 9.69 17.21 7.28
CA THR A 169 8.78 18.30 7.67
C THR A 169 8.03 17.84 8.91
N LEU A 170 8.38 18.41 10.06
CA LEU A 170 7.84 17.98 11.36
C LEU A 170 6.32 18.15 11.44
N GLU A 171 5.78 19.25 10.90
CA GLU A 171 4.34 19.55 10.93
C GLU A 171 3.50 18.45 10.27
N LYS A 172 4.01 17.85 9.16
CA LYS A 172 3.31 16.74 8.49
C LYS A 172 3.27 15.48 9.36
N ALA A 173 4.36 15.20 10.08
CA ALA A 173 4.41 14.07 10.99
C ALA A 173 3.51 14.31 12.22
N GLN A 174 3.49 15.53 12.77
CA GLN A 174 2.62 15.92 13.88
C GLN A 174 1.15 15.82 13.51
N HIS A 175 0.77 16.26 12.31
CA HIS A 175 -0.60 16.13 11.83
C HIS A 175 -1.02 14.66 11.75
N LEU A 176 -0.19 13.80 11.13
CA LEU A 176 -0.48 12.36 11.06
C LEU A 176 -0.52 11.72 12.45
N ALA A 177 0.38 12.09 13.37
CA ALA A 177 0.37 11.59 14.75
C ALA A 177 -0.90 11.99 15.50
N GLY A 178 -1.39 13.22 15.29
CA GLY A 178 -2.64 13.73 15.82
C GLY A 178 -3.84 12.91 15.35
N ASP A 179 -3.96 12.71 14.02
CA ASP A 179 -5.05 11.92 13.42
C ASP A 179 -5.06 10.47 13.96
N LEU A 180 -3.88 9.87 14.10
CA LEU A 180 -3.73 8.51 14.62
C LEU A 180 -4.07 8.41 16.10
N THR A 181 -3.74 9.43 16.91
CA THR A 181 -4.09 9.46 18.33
C THR A 181 -5.60 9.64 18.54
N GLU A 182 -6.24 10.43 17.67
CA GLU A 182 -7.69 10.63 17.69
C GLU A 182 -8.44 9.33 17.33
N GLU A 183 -8.00 8.64 16.29
CA GLU A 183 -8.63 7.40 15.81
C GLU A 183 -8.34 6.20 16.71
N PHE A 184 -7.11 6.13 17.28
CA PHE A 184 -6.64 5.00 18.10
C PHE A 184 -6.15 5.49 19.46
N PRO A 185 -7.04 5.75 20.44
CA PRO A 185 -6.67 6.32 21.74
C PRO A 185 -5.67 5.48 22.57
N ASP A 186 -5.61 4.17 22.31
CA ASP A 186 -4.67 3.25 22.98
C ASP A 186 -3.26 3.26 22.38
N MET A 187 -3.06 3.96 21.25
CA MET A 187 -1.78 4.08 20.59
C MET A 187 -1.11 5.43 20.91
N ALA A 188 0.04 5.40 21.56
CA ALA A 188 0.88 6.57 21.75
C ALA A 188 1.62 6.92 20.44
N ALA A 189 0.98 7.72 19.58
CA ALA A 189 1.60 8.24 18.37
C ALA A 189 2.37 9.53 18.66
N SER A 190 3.60 9.62 18.13
CA SER A 190 4.49 10.78 18.29
C SER A 190 5.18 11.13 16.98
N ALA A 191 5.72 12.34 16.89
CA ALA A 191 6.38 12.86 15.71
C ALA A 191 7.75 13.45 16.06
N GLN A 192 8.76 13.17 15.24
CA GLN A 192 10.12 13.72 15.38
C GLN A 192 10.70 14.07 14.00
N LEU A 193 11.73 14.89 13.98
CA LEU A 193 12.49 15.15 12.77
C LEU A 193 13.24 13.87 12.32
N LEU A 194 13.36 13.66 11.02
CA LEU A 194 14.10 12.55 10.44
C LEU A 194 15.58 12.55 10.90
N SER A 195 16.17 13.70 11.16
CA SER A 195 17.52 13.86 11.69
C SER A 195 17.70 13.27 13.10
N GLU A 196 16.62 13.00 13.82
CA GLU A 196 16.65 12.44 15.18
C GLU A 196 16.49 10.91 15.18
N ALA A 197 16.50 10.26 14.00
CA ALA A 197 16.22 8.84 13.84
C ALA A 197 17.06 7.94 14.75
N ALA A 198 18.39 8.17 14.82
CA ALA A 198 19.28 7.38 15.67
C ALA A 198 18.93 7.54 17.16
N ALA A 199 18.66 8.76 17.61
CA ALA A 199 18.29 9.01 19.00
C ALA A 199 16.95 8.34 19.36
N VAL A 200 15.98 8.34 18.43
CA VAL A 200 14.67 7.67 18.61
C VAL A 200 14.83 6.17 18.71
N SER A 201 15.59 5.52 17.79
CA SER A 201 15.80 4.07 17.84
C SER A 201 16.56 3.63 19.09
N MET A 202 17.62 4.36 19.47
CA MET A 202 18.36 4.12 20.71
C MET A 202 17.47 4.21 21.95
N LYS A 203 16.63 5.25 22.03
CA LYS A 203 15.70 5.44 23.15
C LYS A 203 14.73 4.27 23.26
N MET A 204 14.05 3.90 22.15
CA MET A 204 13.11 2.76 22.14
C MET A 204 13.82 1.48 22.58
N LYS A 205 15.03 1.22 22.07
CA LYS A 205 15.78 0.02 22.43
C LYS A 205 16.22 0.02 23.89
N SER A 206 16.61 1.17 24.46
CA SER A 206 16.97 1.31 25.88
C SER A 206 15.78 1.11 26.83
N GLU A 207 14.55 1.33 26.33
CA GLU A 207 13.30 1.07 27.03
C GLU A 207 12.85 -0.40 26.95
N GLY A 208 13.65 -1.27 26.26
CA GLY A 208 13.38 -2.69 26.11
C GLY A 208 12.38 -3.03 25.00
N GLU A 209 12.09 -2.08 24.11
CA GLU A 209 11.11 -2.26 23.01
C GLU A 209 11.66 -3.16 21.90
N GLN A 210 10.74 -3.89 21.25
CA GLN A 210 10.98 -4.55 19.97
C GLN A 210 10.66 -3.54 18.86
N VAL A 211 11.68 -3.13 18.07
CA VAL A 211 11.58 -2.01 17.15
C VAL A 211 11.43 -2.47 15.69
N LEU A 212 10.27 -2.20 15.10
CA LEU A 212 10.02 -2.34 13.67
C LEU A 212 10.11 -0.98 12.99
N VAL A 213 10.87 -0.89 11.90
CA VAL A 213 10.86 0.29 11.02
C VAL A 213 10.09 -0.01 9.74
N ILE A 214 9.19 0.91 9.35
CA ILE A 214 8.51 0.88 8.05
C ILE A 214 8.90 2.13 7.26
N GLN A 215 9.66 1.96 6.19
CA GLN A 215 10.08 3.01 5.27
C GLN A 215 8.97 3.25 4.24
N CYS A 216 8.32 4.43 4.30
CA CYS A 216 7.18 4.81 3.49
C CYS A 216 7.45 5.99 2.55
N THR A 217 8.74 6.36 2.37
CA THR A 217 9.11 7.45 1.45
C THR A 217 9.54 6.89 0.09
N ASN A 218 9.76 7.77 -0.88
CA ASN A 218 10.35 7.42 -2.16
C ASN A 218 11.89 7.59 -2.19
N VAL A 219 12.53 7.73 -1.02
CA VAL A 219 13.99 7.88 -0.91
C VAL A 219 14.64 6.52 -1.12
N GLY A 220 15.45 6.39 -2.16
CA GLY A 220 16.04 5.13 -2.60
C GLY A 220 15.29 4.45 -3.76
N LEU A 221 14.16 5.04 -4.21
CA LEU A 221 13.46 4.59 -5.43
C LEU A 221 14.28 4.95 -6.68
N ALA A 222 14.29 4.07 -7.67
CA ALA A 222 14.91 4.35 -8.97
C ALA A 222 14.34 5.65 -9.59
N PRO A 223 15.16 6.49 -10.25
CA PRO A 223 16.58 6.26 -10.56
C PRO A 223 17.57 6.69 -9.46
N LYS A 224 17.10 7.22 -8.31
CA LYS A 224 17.95 7.75 -7.23
C LYS A 224 18.23 6.68 -6.15
N VAL A 225 18.70 5.52 -6.60
CA VAL A 225 18.90 4.33 -5.75
C VAL A 225 19.96 4.48 -4.66
N GLU A 226 20.91 5.44 -4.84
CA GLU A 226 21.97 5.72 -3.87
C GLU A 226 21.48 6.48 -2.63
N ASN A 227 20.27 7.04 -2.69
CA ASN A 227 19.73 7.79 -1.56
C ASN A 227 19.22 6.84 -0.47
N VAL A 228 19.36 7.27 0.78
CA VAL A 228 18.82 6.56 1.95
C VAL A 228 18.16 7.58 2.89
N PRO A 229 17.05 7.25 3.54
CA PRO A 229 16.38 8.20 4.42
C PRO A 229 17.18 8.51 5.69
N VAL A 230 17.94 7.55 6.22
CA VAL A 230 18.78 7.68 7.41
C VAL A 230 20.17 7.13 7.08
N GLU A 231 21.21 7.94 7.20
CA GLU A 231 22.61 7.51 6.91
C GLU A 231 23.34 6.97 8.15
N ASP A 232 22.88 7.34 9.35
CA ASP A 232 23.55 6.96 10.60
C ASP A 232 23.39 5.45 10.87
N PRO A 233 24.48 4.66 10.92
CA PRO A 233 24.42 3.22 11.18
C PRO A 233 23.86 2.88 12.57
N VAL A 234 24.00 3.76 13.56
CA VAL A 234 23.45 3.57 14.90
C VAL A 234 21.95 3.37 14.87
N PHE A 235 21.24 4.02 13.91
CA PHE A 235 19.81 3.80 13.72
C PHE A 235 19.49 2.33 13.48
N TYR A 236 20.20 1.68 12.58
CA TYR A 236 19.96 0.31 12.15
C TYR A 236 20.34 -0.73 13.18
N GLU A 237 21.36 -0.46 13.99
CA GLU A 237 21.82 -1.35 15.07
C GLU A 237 20.74 -1.58 16.13
N ASN A 238 19.87 -0.58 16.33
CA ASN A 238 18.79 -0.57 17.34
C ASN A 238 17.45 -1.11 16.84
N LEU A 239 17.39 -1.61 15.60
CA LEU A 239 16.17 -2.23 15.06
C LEU A 239 16.09 -3.72 15.38
N ASP A 240 14.89 -4.29 15.33
CA ASP A 240 14.66 -5.74 15.36
C ASP A 240 14.19 -6.26 14.01
N ALA A 241 13.47 -5.41 13.23
CA ALA A 241 13.07 -5.71 11.85
C ALA A 241 12.85 -4.42 11.06
N ALA A 242 12.87 -4.53 9.73
CA ALA A 242 12.54 -3.43 8.84
C ALA A 242 11.70 -3.87 7.63
N TYR A 243 10.81 -2.99 7.19
CA TYR A 243 10.05 -3.12 5.97
C TYR A 243 10.24 -1.87 5.12
N ASP A 244 10.55 -2.05 3.84
CA ASP A 244 10.62 -0.95 2.88
C ASP A 244 9.45 -1.04 1.90
N CYS A 245 8.61 -0.02 1.83
CA CYS A 245 7.51 0.01 0.86
C CYS A 245 8.00 0.12 -0.60
N ILE A 246 9.27 0.41 -0.82
CA ILE A 246 9.90 0.39 -2.15
C ILE A 246 10.16 -1.07 -2.56
N TYR A 247 9.87 -1.39 -3.81
CA TYR A 247 10.17 -2.69 -4.42
C TYR A 247 11.11 -2.58 -5.64
N ASN A 248 11.38 -1.36 -6.10
CA ASN A 248 12.33 -1.07 -7.19
C ASN A 248 13.33 0.02 -6.75
N PRO A 249 14.60 -0.34 -6.49
CA PRO A 249 15.27 -1.63 -6.69
C PRO A 249 14.79 -2.73 -5.72
N GLU A 250 15.14 -4.00 -6.02
CA GLU A 250 14.82 -5.16 -5.16
C GLU A 250 15.47 -5.04 -3.78
N GLU A 251 16.71 -4.54 -3.70
CA GLU A 251 17.41 -4.18 -2.45
C GLU A 251 17.74 -2.68 -2.51
N THR A 252 17.03 -1.87 -1.73
CA THR A 252 17.36 -0.45 -1.56
C THR A 252 18.60 -0.28 -0.67
N ARG A 253 19.25 0.90 -0.74
CA ARG A 253 20.34 1.22 0.20
C ARG A 253 19.87 1.13 1.66
N PHE A 254 18.61 1.47 1.95
CA PHE A 254 18.00 1.28 3.27
C PHE A 254 18.06 -0.20 3.71
N LEU A 255 17.58 -1.13 2.87
CA LEU A 255 17.62 -2.56 3.19
C LEU A 255 19.03 -3.12 3.26
N SER A 256 19.94 -2.61 2.44
CA SER A 256 21.35 -2.97 2.51
C SER A 256 21.97 -2.59 3.87
N MET A 257 21.64 -1.41 4.42
CA MET A 257 22.08 -0.99 5.76
C MET A 257 21.43 -1.81 6.88
N VAL A 258 20.13 -2.16 6.75
CA VAL A 258 19.44 -3.09 7.67
C VAL A 258 20.18 -4.43 7.72
N LYS A 259 20.51 -4.98 6.57
CA LYS A 259 21.23 -6.26 6.42
C LYS A 259 22.65 -6.18 6.98
N ALA A 260 23.36 -5.08 6.74
CA ALA A 260 24.69 -4.85 7.31
C ALA A 260 24.67 -4.81 8.84
N ALA A 261 23.58 -4.33 9.45
CA ALA A 261 23.37 -4.37 10.90
C ALA A 261 22.90 -5.77 11.41
N GLY A 262 22.83 -6.79 10.53
CA GLY A 262 22.40 -8.14 10.88
C GLY A 262 20.93 -8.29 11.20
N LYS A 263 20.08 -7.36 10.69
CA LYS A 263 18.65 -7.35 10.97
C LYS A 263 17.84 -7.88 9.79
N PRO A 264 16.68 -8.55 10.03
CA PRO A 264 15.77 -8.95 8.97
C PRO A 264 15.10 -7.72 8.33
N GLY A 265 15.06 -7.71 7.01
CA GLY A 265 14.40 -6.69 6.24
C GLY A 265 13.72 -7.27 5.00
N ARG A 266 12.62 -6.66 4.55
CA ARG A 266 11.88 -7.04 3.35
C ARG A 266 11.45 -5.82 2.56
N ASN A 267 11.41 -5.95 1.24
CA ASN A 267 10.97 -4.90 0.32
C ASN A 267 9.43 -4.93 0.10
N GLY A 268 8.92 -3.95 -0.64
CA GLY A 268 7.49 -3.72 -0.86
C GLY A 268 6.80 -4.69 -1.82
N MET A 269 7.49 -5.70 -2.37
CA MET A 269 6.90 -6.60 -3.38
C MET A 269 5.73 -7.40 -2.82
N ASP A 270 5.83 -7.87 -1.56
CA ASP A 270 4.73 -8.62 -0.93
C ASP A 270 3.53 -7.73 -0.64
N MET A 271 3.73 -6.48 -0.24
CA MET A 271 2.63 -5.50 -0.11
C MET A 271 1.94 -5.26 -1.46
N LEU A 272 2.72 -5.11 -2.53
CA LEU A 272 2.19 -4.96 -3.89
C LEU A 272 1.36 -6.17 -4.31
N LEU A 273 1.83 -7.39 -4.03
CA LEU A 273 1.11 -8.62 -4.31
C LEU A 273 -0.21 -8.70 -3.52
N TRP A 274 -0.12 -8.52 -2.20
CA TRP A 274 -1.29 -8.68 -1.33
C TRP A 274 -2.37 -7.62 -1.56
N GLN A 275 -2.01 -6.35 -1.80
CA GLN A 275 -3.00 -5.33 -2.12
C GLN A 275 -3.74 -5.65 -3.44
N GLY A 276 -3.03 -6.22 -4.43
CA GLY A 276 -3.64 -6.68 -5.68
C GLY A 276 -4.60 -7.86 -5.46
N ILE A 277 -4.19 -8.87 -4.69
CA ILE A 277 -5.05 -10.00 -4.33
C ILE A 277 -6.31 -9.51 -3.61
N LEU A 278 -6.20 -8.60 -2.66
CA LEU A 278 -7.33 -8.04 -1.91
C LEU A 278 -8.27 -7.24 -2.82
N SER A 279 -7.75 -6.48 -3.78
CA SER A 279 -8.57 -5.81 -4.79
C SER A 279 -9.35 -6.84 -5.63
N PHE A 280 -8.69 -7.91 -6.05
CA PHE A 280 -9.32 -9.00 -6.79
C PHE A 280 -10.41 -9.71 -5.98
N GLU A 281 -10.17 -9.94 -4.68
CA GLU A 281 -11.16 -10.50 -3.75
C GLU A 281 -12.39 -9.60 -3.64
N HIS A 282 -12.21 -8.26 -3.54
CA HIS A 282 -13.31 -7.30 -3.53
C HIS A 282 -14.16 -7.34 -4.80
N TRP A 283 -13.53 -7.50 -5.97
CA TRP A 283 -14.24 -7.51 -7.25
C TRP A 283 -14.97 -8.80 -7.56
N THR A 284 -14.39 -9.93 -7.16
CA THR A 284 -14.85 -11.26 -7.65
C THR A 284 -15.38 -12.17 -6.56
N GLY A 285 -15.13 -11.85 -5.29
CA GLY A 285 -15.39 -12.74 -4.15
C GLY A 285 -14.51 -13.98 -4.11
N LYS A 286 -13.57 -14.15 -5.06
CA LYS A 286 -12.69 -15.33 -5.15
C LYS A 286 -11.35 -15.07 -4.49
N ARG A 287 -10.85 -16.08 -3.79
CA ARG A 287 -9.56 -16.06 -3.09
C ARG A 287 -8.61 -17.08 -3.71
N PRO A 288 -7.36 -16.70 -4.02
CA PRO A 288 -6.34 -17.64 -4.43
C PRO A 288 -5.93 -18.53 -3.25
N ASP A 289 -5.61 -19.79 -3.55
CA ASP A 289 -4.91 -20.65 -2.62
C ASP A 289 -3.42 -20.26 -2.52
N ARG A 290 -2.72 -20.91 -1.57
CA ARG A 290 -1.30 -20.61 -1.33
C ARG A 290 -0.44 -20.93 -2.54
N GLU A 291 -0.74 -21.97 -3.30
CA GLU A 291 0.03 -22.38 -4.47
C GLU A 291 -0.03 -21.30 -5.57
N LEU A 292 -1.23 -20.77 -5.85
CA LEU A 292 -1.40 -19.70 -6.81
C LEU A 292 -0.73 -18.40 -6.36
N VAL A 293 -0.81 -18.06 -5.06
CA VAL A 293 -0.10 -16.88 -4.50
C VAL A 293 1.40 -17.01 -4.74
N GLU A 294 2.01 -18.17 -4.42
CA GLU A 294 3.45 -18.38 -4.62
C GLU A 294 3.84 -18.36 -6.11
N LYS A 295 3.02 -18.93 -6.99
CA LYS A 295 3.23 -18.85 -8.43
C LYS A 295 3.27 -17.42 -8.93
N ILE A 296 2.32 -16.58 -8.49
CA ILE A 296 2.27 -15.17 -8.88
C ILE A 296 3.48 -14.42 -8.30
N ARG A 297 3.84 -14.68 -7.04
CA ARG A 297 5.03 -14.10 -6.40
C ARG A 297 6.30 -14.38 -7.21
N HIS A 298 6.54 -15.62 -7.60
CA HIS A 298 7.67 -15.99 -8.45
C HIS A 298 7.64 -15.25 -9.80
N SER A 299 6.47 -15.22 -10.45
CA SER A 299 6.30 -14.52 -11.72
C SER A 299 6.59 -13.02 -11.61
N LEU A 300 6.25 -12.38 -10.49
CA LEU A 300 6.57 -10.98 -10.22
C LEU A 300 8.07 -10.74 -10.13
N TYR A 301 8.79 -11.57 -9.36
CA TYR A 301 10.25 -11.45 -9.24
C TYR A 301 10.96 -11.74 -10.56
N ASP A 302 10.51 -12.73 -11.31
CA ASP A 302 11.09 -13.07 -12.63
C ASP A 302 10.85 -11.93 -13.62
N PHE A 303 9.64 -11.38 -13.67
CA PHE A 303 9.31 -10.23 -14.51
C PHE A 303 10.15 -9.00 -14.15
N PHE A 304 10.29 -8.73 -12.85
CA PHE A 304 11.10 -7.63 -12.34
C PHE A 304 12.56 -7.75 -12.78
N ARG A 305 13.18 -8.93 -12.58
CA ARG A 305 14.57 -9.19 -12.97
C ARG A 305 14.78 -9.14 -14.48
N SER A 306 13.81 -9.63 -15.27
CA SER A 306 13.87 -9.65 -16.75
C SER A 306 13.74 -8.26 -17.38
N ASN A 307 12.98 -7.35 -16.75
CA ASN A 307 12.72 -6.00 -17.27
C ASN A 307 13.61 -4.90 -16.63
N GLY A 308 14.71 -5.30 -16.02
CA GLY A 308 15.75 -4.38 -15.59
C GLY A 308 15.52 -3.73 -14.24
N GLY A 309 15.03 -4.47 -13.25
CA GLY A 309 14.96 -4.07 -11.84
C GLY A 309 16.29 -3.71 -11.17
N SER A 310 17.32 -3.46 -11.97
CA SER A 310 18.68 -3.07 -11.56
C SER A 310 19.27 -1.98 -12.47
N ARG A 311 18.46 -1.13 -13.13
CA ARG A 311 19.00 -0.01 -13.90
C ARG A 311 18.50 1.32 -13.38
#